data_55b67be9563f8c768d7b91c3224f1027
#
_entry.id   55b67be9563f8c768d7b91c3224f1027
#
_cell.length_a   1.000
_cell.length_b   1.000
_cell.length_c   1.000
_cell.angle_alpha   90.00
_cell.angle_beta   90.00
_cell.angle_gamma   90.00
#
_symmetry.space_group_name_H-M   'P 1'
#
loop_
_entity.id
_entity.type
_entity.pdbx_description
1 polymer ?
#
loop_
_entity_poly.entity_id
_entity_poly.type
_entity_poly.pdbx_seq_one_letter_code
_entity_poly.pdbx_strand_id
1 'polypeptide(L)'
;MRSQWNAYKASGRTDLFDSKEWFALQTWNGGDKVGNLNLVKVLCYNAYDGLNWIDDLGMSFSDVISQAAGSLWERSHTSTMKMGTGFLSTYVNSIAKLDNVTIMVETTGKSLVKDGDRVTGVVCVDRNGNEFTLSAKDGVILATGGFGANSQMVQRYNTTGKWPDLSQTGTTNRFSCSQGDGIEMAVAAGASLTDM
;
A
#
# COMPACT_ATOMS: atom_id res chain seq x y z
N MET A 1 18.61 -7.73 11.72
CA MET A 1 18.40 -8.80 10.71
C MET A 1 19.54 -9.82 10.68
N ARG A 2 20.73 -9.45 10.23
CA ARG A 2 21.89 -10.37 10.16
C ARG A 2 22.28 -10.95 11.52
N SER A 3 22.12 -10.18 12.60
CA SER A 3 22.44 -10.64 13.97
C SER A 3 21.56 -11.81 14.45
N GLN A 4 20.24 -11.72 14.28
CA GLN A 4 19.32 -12.81 14.65
C GLN A 4 19.55 -14.06 13.82
N TRP A 5 19.76 -13.92 12.51
CA TRP A 5 20.08 -15.06 11.65
C TRP A 5 21.41 -15.72 12.02
N ASN A 6 22.41 -14.92 12.34
CA ASN A 6 23.71 -15.45 12.78
C ASN A 6 23.59 -16.14 14.16
N ALA A 7 22.82 -15.58 15.09
CA ALA A 7 22.55 -16.21 16.38
C ALA A 7 21.78 -17.54 16.21
N TYR A 8 20.78 -17.58 15.34
CA TYR A 8 20.05 -18.79 15.01
C TYR A 8 20.99 -19.87 14.44
N LYS A 9 21.81 -19.52 13.44
CA LYS A 9 22.80 -20.47 12.88
C LYS A 9 23.79 -20.97 13.94
N ALA A 10 24.28 -20.08 14.79
CA ALA A 10 25.23 -20.41 15.83
C ALA A 10 24.62 -21.31 16.94
N SER A 11 23.31 -21.27 17.14
CA SER A 11 22.59 -22.10 18.09
C SER A 11 22.48 -23.59 17.68
N GLY A 12 22.80 -23.91 16.43
CA GLY A 12 22.63 -25.26 15.88
C GLY A 12 21.15 -25.67 15.66
N ARG A 13 20.21 -24.77 15.83
CA ARG A 13 18.78 -25.04 15.62
C ARG A 13 18.48 -25.26 14.15
N THR A 14 17.53 -26.15 13.87
CA THR A 14 17.07 -26.50 12.53
C THR A 14 15.53 -26.48 12.41
N ASP A 15 14.87 -25.98 13.45
CA ASP A 15 13.42 -25.99 13.59
C ASP A 15 12.71 -24.80 12.85
N LEU A 16 13.46 -23.77 12.49
CA LEU A 16 12.92 -22.71 11.65
C LEU A 16 13.04 -23.09 10.19
N PHE A 17 11.89 -23.19 9.56
CA PHE A 17 11.78 -23.37 8.12
C PHE A 17 10.88 -22.29 7.55
N ASP A 18 11.39 -21.56 6.57
CA ASP A 18 10.60 -20.60 5.80
C ASP A 18 11.05 -20.60 4.34
N SER A 19 10.12 -20.29 3.45
CA SER A 19 10.39 -20.12 2.04
C SER A 19 9.38 -19.15 1.42
N LYS A 20 9.69 -18.66 0.23
CA LYS A 20 8.78 -17.83 -0.56
C LYS A 20 7.44 -18.52 -0.84
N GLU A 21 7.52 -19.84 -1.11
CA GLU A 21 6.35 -20.70 -1.36
C GLU A 21 5.49 -20.85 -0.12
N TRP A 22 6.15 -21.08 1.03
CA TRP A 22 5.47 -21.22 2.31
C TRP A 22 4.82 -19.90 2.73
N PHE A 23 5.50 -18.79 2.54
CA PHE A 23 4.94 -17.46 2.77
C PHE A 23 3.71 -17.21 1.89
N ALA A 24 3.80 -17.50 0.59
CA ALA A 24 2.67 -17.35 -0.33
C ALA A 24 1.49 -18.24 0.03
N LEU A 25 1.74 -19.51 0.41
CA LEU A 25 0.70 -20.44 0.82
C LEU A 25 -0.01 -19.97 2.10
N GLN A 26 0.74 -19.54 3.10
CA GLN A 26 0.18 -19.01 4.35
C GLN A 26 -0.65 -17.75 4.11
N THR A 27 -0.14 -16.83 3.30
CA THR A 27 -0.85 -15.58 2.95
C THR A 27 -2.15 -15.86 2.22
N TRP A 28 -2.12 -16.74 1.23
CA TRP A 28 -3.31 -17.11 0.46
C TRP A 28 -4.33 -17.87 1.32
N ASN A 29 -3.87 -18.80 2.15
CA ASN A 29 -4.74 -19.57 3.03
C ASN A 29 -5.34 -18.69 4.15
N GLY A 30 -4.56 -17.75 4.70
CA GLY A 30 -5.03 -16.77 5.69
C GLY A 30 -6.07 -15.78 5.13
N GLY A 31 -6.08 -15.57 3.83
CA GLY A 31 -7.09 -14.82 3.09
C GLY A 31 -8.24 -15.69 2.55
N ASP A 32 -8.55 -16.82 3.18
CA ASP A 32 -9.64 -17.75 2.82
C ASP A 32 -9.55 -18.24 1.36
N LYS A 33 -8.38 -18.16 0.74
CA LYS A 33 -8.12 -18.53 -0.67
C LYS A 33 -8.93 -17.73 -1.70
N VAL A 34 -9.46 -16.58 -1.31
CA VAL A 34 -10.26 -15.70 -2.19
C VAL A 34 -9.35 -14.92 -3.13
N GLY A 35 -8.19 -14.47 -2.64
CA GLY A 35 -7.26 -13.65 -3.42
C GLY A 35 -6.65 -14.37 -4.61
N ASN A 36 -6.21 -13.60 -5.60
CA ASN A 36 -5.49 -14.13 -6.76
C ASN A 36 -4.11 -14.65 -6.35
N LEU A 37 -3.92 -15.98 -6.39
CA LEU A 37 -2.69 -16.64 -5.98
C LEU A 37 -1.45 -16.13 -6.76
N ASN A 38 -1.60 -15.74 -8.02
CA ASN A 38 -0.46 -15.22 -8.79
C ASN A 38 0.00 -13.86 -8.24
N LEU A 39 -0.92 -12.98 -7.85
CA LEU A 39 -0.59 -11.71 -7.21
C LEU A 39 0.01 -11.93 -5.81
N VAL A 40 -0.52 -12.86 -5.04
CA VAL A 40 0.07 -13.27 -3.75
C VAL A 40 1.50 -13.76 -3.93
N LYS A 41 1.78 -14.57 -4.96
CA LYS A 41 3.14 -15.01 -5.28
C LYS A 41 4.06 -13.84 -5.65
N VAL A 42 3.58 -12.90 -6.47
CA VAL A 42 4.37 -11.71 -6.81
C VAL A 42 4.79 -10.96 -5.55
N LEU A 43 3.85 -10.71 -4.63
CA LEU A 43 4.16 -10.07 -3.36
C LEU A 43 5.20 -10.86 -2.54
N CYS A 44 4.90 -12.13 -2.25
CA CYS A 44 5.72 -12.92 -1.33
C CYS A 44 7.11 -13.25 -1.89
N TYR A 45 7.22 -13.43 -3.20
CA TYR A 45 8.49 -13.79 -3.83
C TYR A 45 9.44 -12.59 -3.95
N ASN A 46 8.90 -11.38 -4.04
CA ASN A 46 9.68 -10.15 -4.17
C ASN A 46 9.75 -9.32 -2.87
N ALA A 47 9.12 -9.79 -1.78
CA ALA A 47 9.08 -9.04 -0.51
C ALA A 47 10.48 -8.73 0.04
N TYR A 48 11.41 -9.69 -0.05
CA TYR A 48 12.79 -9.51 0.41
C TYR A 48 13.57 -8.50 -0.46
N ASP A 49 13.38 -8.56 -1.76
CA ASP A 49 14.02 -7.61 -2.67
C ASP A 49 13.46 -6.19 -2.46
N GLY A 50 12.16 -6.06 -2.21
CA GLY A 50 11.53 -4.80 -1.82
C GLY A 50 12.07 -4.26 -0.49
N LEU A 51 12.30 -5.13 0.49
CA LEU A 51 12.91 -4.74 1.76
C LEU A 51 14.33 -4.22 1.57
N ASN A 52 15.17 -4.92 0.81
CA ASN A 52 16.53 -4.49 0.52
C ASN A 52 16.55 -3.15 -0.23
N TRP A 53 15.64 -2.97 -1.19
CA TRP A 53 15.52 -1.70 -1.91
C TRP A 53 15.23 -0.51 -0.98
N ILE A 54 14.34 -0.68 0.01
CA ILE A 54 14.05 0.39 0.98
C ILE A 54 15.23 0.61 1.93
N ASP A 55 15.93 -0.44 2.33
CA ASP A 55 17.16 -0.39 3.15
C ASP A 55 18.26 0.39 2.40
N ASP A 56 18.45 0.12 1.11
CA ASP A 56 19.39 0.83 0.23
C ASP A 56 19.04 2.32 0.08
N LEU A 57 17.76 2.69 0.18
CA LEU A 57 17.32 4.09 0.24
C LEU A 57 17.62 4.77 1.57
N GLY A 58 18.12 4.03 2.57
CA GLY A 58 18.49 4.54 3.88
C GLY A 58 17.44 4.37 4.96
N MET A 59 16.48 3.46 4.77
CA MET A 59 15.52 3.10 5.81
C MET A 59 16.24 2.40 6.97
N SER A 60 15.96 2.84 8.19
CA SER A 60 16.46 2.18 9.38
C SER A 60 15.43 1.22 9.95
N PHE A 61 15.78 -0.06 10.01
CA PHE A 61 14.97 -1.12 10.60
C PHE A 61 15.49 -1.52 11.97
N SER A 62 14.58 -1.99 12.83
CA SER A 62 14.93 -2.68 14.07
C SER A 62 15.72 -3.95 13.78
N ASP A 63 16.64 -4.30 14.66
CA ASP A 63 17.37 -5.58 14.59
C ASP A 63 16.48 -6.78 14.89
N VAL A 64 15.30 -6.55 15.46
CA VAL A 64 14.35 -7.59 15.81
C VAL A 64 13.33 -7.78 14.70
N ILE A 65 13.26 -9.00 14.17
CA ILE A 65 12.17 -9.44 13.31
C ILE A 65 11.03 -9.88 14.22
N SER A 66 9.84 -9.37 13.98
CA SER A 66 8.67 -9.65 14.80
C SER A 66 7.60 -10.42 14.04
N GLN A 67 6.66 -10.98 14.79
CA GLN A 67 5.49 -11.63 14.25
C GLN A 67 4.32 -10.63 14.25
N ALA A 68 3.79 -10.34 13.08
CA ALA A 68 2.58 -9.53 12.97
C ALA A 68 1.34 -10.35 13.37
N ALA A 69 0.28 -9.66 13.80
CA ALA A 69 -1.00 -10.30 14.10
C ALA A 69 -1.51 -11.07 12.86
N GLY A 70 -1.89 -12.34 13.06
CA GLY A 70 -2.33 -13.24 11.99
C GLY A 70 -1.21 -13.91 11.19
N SER A 71 0.05 -13.51 11.40
CA SER A 71 1.19 -14.19 10.79
C SER A 71 1.54 -15.45 11.57
N LEU A 72 1.94 -16.52 10.87
CA LEU A 72 2.43 -17.75 11.50
C LEU A 72 3.93 -17.74 11.78
N TRP A 73 4.67 -16.80 11.19
CA TRP A 73 6.11 -16.67 11.32
C TRP A 73 6.56 -15.23 11.58
N GLU A 74 7.72 -15.10 12.16
CA GLU A 74 8.42 -13.83 12.35
C GLU A 74 9.00 -13.35 11.01
N ARG A 75 8.25 -12.47 10.30
CA ARG A 75 8.65 -11.88 9.01
C ARG A 75 8.56 -10.35 8.98
N SER A 76 8.09 -9.76 10.08
CA SER A 76 7.82 -8.32 10.10
C SER A 76 9.07 -7.54 10.46
N HIS A 77 9.52 -6.72 9.53
CA HIS A 77 10.61 -5.77 9.71
C HIS A 77 10.01 -4.41 10.08
N THR A 78 10.31 -3.95 11.27
CA THR A 78 9.74 -2.72 11.83
C THR A 78 10.73 -1.58 11.73
N SER A 79 10.27 -0.42 11.25
CA SER A 79 11.08 0.80 11.29
C SER A 79 11.49 1.15 12.72
N THR A 80 12.68 1.70 12.90
CA THR A 80 13.11 2.31 14.18
C THR A 80 12.32 3.55 14.52
N MET A 81 11.71 4.19 13.52
CA MET A 81 10.81 5.33 13.69
C MET A 81 9.37 4.83 13.82
N LYS A 82 8.62 5.46 14.72
CA LYS A 82 7.22 5.09 15.02
C LYS A 82 6.28 5.32 13.84
N MET A 83 5.26 4.48 13.75
CA MET A 83 4.21 4.55 12.74
C MET A 83 4.79 4.45 11.31
N GLY A 84 4.25 5.15 10.35
CA GLY A 84 4.76 5.21 8.98
C GLY A 84 5.87 6.24 8.74
N THR A 85 6.33 6.96 9.78
CA THR A 85 7.26 8.09 9.62
C THR A 85 8.61 7.68 9.05
N GLY A 86 9.10 6.47 9.34
CA GLY A 86 10.33 5.98 8.77
C GLY A 86 10.28 5.86 7.24
N PHE A 87 9.20 5.28 6.73
CA PHE A 87 8.98 5.18 5.27
C PHE A 87 8.86 6.57 4.63
N LEU A 88 8.03 7.44 5.22
CA LEU A 88 7.82 8.78 4.71
C LEU A 88 9.14 9.58 4.66
N SER A 89 9.91 9.57 5.75
CA SER A 89 11.19 10.27 5.81
C SER A 89 12.19 9.73 4.78
N THR A 90 12.27 8.41 4.63
CA THR A 90 13.16 7.77 3.66
C THR A 90 12.80 8.19 2.23
N TYR A 91 11.53 8.14 1.87
CA TYR A 91 11.07 8.55 0.54
C TYR A 91 11.28 10.04 0.28
N VAL A 92 10.93 10.91 1.22
CA VAL A 92 11.14 12.36 1.09
C VAL A 92 12.62 12.69 0.90
N ASN A 93 13.50 12.09 1.71
CA ASN A 93 14.93 12.29 1.61
C ASN A 93 15.52 11.74 0.30
N SER A 94 14.97 10.66 -0.23
CA SER A 94 15.39 10.09 -1.51
C SER A 94 14.93 10.94 -2.68
N ILE A 95 13.70 11.41 -2.65
CA ILE A 95 13.12 12.26 -3.69
C ILE A 95 13.81 13.62 -3.73
N ALA A 96 14.21 14.17 -2.58
CA ALA A 96 14.93 15.45 -2.51
C ALA A 96 16.28 15.46 -3.26
N LYS A 97 16.78 14.28 -3.63
CA LYS A 97 18.01 14.14 -4.44
C LYS A 97 17.74 14.06 -5.96
N LEU A 98 16.46 14.13 -6.36
CA LEU A 98 16.04 13.94 -7.74
C LEU A 98 15.53 15.28 -8.31
N ASP A 99 16.22 15.79 -9.33
CA ASP A 99 15.87 17.07 -9.96
C ASP A 99 14.62 16.98 -10.86
N ASN A 100 14.22 15.77 -11.22
CA ASN A 100 13.09 15.50 -12.12
C ASN A 100 11.79 15.14 -11.40
N VAL A 101 11.72 15.30 -10.08
CA VAL A 101 10.53 15.03 -9.28
C VAL A 101 10.01 16.28 -8.60
N THR A 102 8.73 16.57 -8.76
CA THR A 102 8.05 17.67 -8.10
C THR A 102 6.99 17.14 -7.13
N ILE A 103 7.09 17.53 -5.87
CA ILE A 103 6.05 17.25 -4.86
C ILE A 103 5.13 18.45 -4.74
N MET A 104 3.85 18.25 -4.98
CA MET A 104 2.82 19.26 -4.83
C MET A 104 1.96 18.91 -3.62
N VAL A 105 2.14 19.62 -2.52
CA VAL A 105 1.31 19.49 -1.33
C VAL A 105 0.07 20.39 -1.42
N GLU A 106 -0.95 20.14 -0.59
CA GLU A 106 -2.21 20.90 -0.57
C GLU A 106 -2.85 21.01 -1.97
N THR A 107 -2.69 19.92 -2.75
CA THR A 107 -3.19 19.81 -4.12
C THR A 107 -4.06 18.56 -4.21
N THR A 108 -5.33 18.75 -4.50
CA THR A 108 -6.32 17.66 -4.58
C THR A 108 -6.57 17.28 -6.03
N GLY A 109 -6.37 16.00 -6.38
CA GLY A 109 -6.84 15.43 -7.64
C GLY A 109 -8.37 15.32 -7.63
N LYS A 110 -9.01 15.81 -8.67
CA LYS A 110 -10.48 15.82 -8.80
C LYS A 110 -11.01 14.82 -9.80
N SER A 111 -10.36 14.70 -10.94
CA SER A 111 -10.78 13.80 -12.01
C SER A 111 -9.61 13.45 -12.92
N LEU A 112 -9.75 12.34 -13.63
CA LEU A 112 -8.82 11.97 -14.68
C LEU A 112 -9.23 12.60 -16.01
N VAL A 113 -8.26 13.09 -16.77
CA VAL A 113 -8.46 13.56 -18.13
C VAL A 113 -8.23 12.40 -19.08
N LYS A 114 -9.14 12.20 -20.03
CA LYS A 114 -9.05 11.16 -21.05
C LYS A 114 -9.04 11.74 -22.47
N ASP A 115 -8.31 11.08 -23.34
CA ASP A 115 -8.39 11.20 -24.78
C ASP A 115 -8.69 9.80 -25.34
N GLY A 116 -9.91 9.58 -25.78
CA GLY A 116 -10.42 8.25 -26.09
C GLY A 116 -10.34 7.32 -24.87
N ASP A 117 -9.65 6.20 -25.01
CA ASP A 117 -9.45 5.23 -23.91
C ASP A 117 -8.21 5.50 -23.06
N ARG A 118 -7.39 6.47 -23.43
CA ARG A 118 -6.16 6.81 -22.74
C ARG A 118 -6.36 7.88 -21.67
N VAL A 119 -5.83 7.66 -20.47
CA VAL A 119 -5.71 8.72 -19.47
C VAL A 119 -4.49 9.58 -19.81
N THR A 120 -4.72 10.89 -19.96
CA THR A 120 -3.73 11.87 -20.40
C THR A 120 -3.44 12.96 -19.38
N GLY A 121 -4.06 12.90 -18.20
CA GLY A 121 -3.80 13.88 -17.16
C GLY A 121 -4.73 13.77 -15.97
N VAL A 122 -4.58 14.73 -15.06
CA VAL A 122 -5.36 14.87 -13.85
C VAL A 122 -5.80 16.33 -13.71
N VAL A 123 -7.07 16.58 -13.46
CA VAL A 123 -7.56 17.87 -12.99
C VAL A 123 -7.30 17.97 -11.50
N CYS A 124 -6.65 19.04 -11.09
CA CYS A 124 -6.25 19.32 -9.72
C CYS A 124 -6.82 20.63 -9.23
N VAL A 125 -6.98 20.75 -7.91
CA VAL A 125 -7.34 21.99 -7.23
C VAL A 125 -6.33 22.30 -6.15
N ASP A 126 -5.77 23.51 -6.15
CA ASP A 126 -4.87 23.98 -5.12
C ASP A 126 -5.61 24.39 -3.84
N ARG A 127 -4.86 24.76 -2.80
CA ARG A 127 -5.41 25.22 -1.52
C ARG A 127 -6.25 26.50 -1.61
N ASN A 128 -6.10 27.27 -2.68
CA ASN A 128 -6.84 28.52 -2.90
C ASN A 128 -8.14 28.28 -3.70
N GLY A 129 -8.38 27.03 -4.10
CA GLY A 129 -9.52 26.67 -4.93
C GLY A 129 -9.29 26.86 -6.43
N ASN A 130 -8.09 27.19 -6.87
CA ASN A 130 -7.79 27.31 -8.30
C ASN A 130 -7.68 25.93 -8.93
N GLU A 131 -8.43 25.71 -10.00
CA GLU A 131 -8.38 24.51 -10.79
C GLU A 131 -7.33 24.59 -11.89
N PHE A 132 -6.57 23.52 -12.08
CA PHE A 132 -5.58 23.38 -13.14
C PHE A 132 -5.43 21.93 -13.56
N THR A 133 -4.85 21.70 -14.74
CA THR A 133 -4.64 20.36 -15.27
C THR A 133 -3.15 20.03 -15.34
N LEU A 134 -2.79 18.88 -14.81
CA LEU A 134 -1.48 18.27 -15.02
C LEU A 134 -1.57 17.27 -16.18
N SER A 135 -0.82 17.51 -17.23
CA SER A 135 -0.75 16.59 -18.38
C SER A 135 0.24 15.48 -18.12
N ALA A 136 -0.13 14.25 -18.45
CA ALA A 136 0.70 13.06 -18.32
C ALA A 136 1.02 12.46 -19.71
N LYS A 137 2.31 12.36 -20.03
CA LYS A 137 2.76 11.78 -21.31
C LYS A 137 2.65 10.27 -21.32
N ASP A 138 3.04 9.62 -20.23
CA ASP A 138 3.14 8.17 -20.15
C ASP A 138 1.95 7.54 -19.40
N GLY A 139 1.42 8.21 -18.38
CA GLY A 139 0.27 7.75 -17.62
C GLY A 139 0.13 8.43 -16.27
N VAL A 140 -0.89 8.03 -15.52
CA VAL A 140 -1.17 8.50 -14.17
C VAL A 140 -1.19 7.29 -13.23
N ILE A 141 -0.42 7.36 -12.13
CA ILE A 141 -0.45 6.34 -11.08
C ILE A 141 -1.37 6.84 -9.96
N LEU A 142 -2.44 6.07 -9.69
CA LEU A 142 -3.31 6.32 -8.55
C LEU A 142 -2.78 5.58 -7.32
N ALA A 143 -2.28 6.32 -6.36
CA ALA A 143 -1.76 5.82 -5.08
C ALA A 143 -2.48 6.46 -3.89
N THR A 144 -3.79 6.68 -4.04
CA THR A 144 -4.65 7.48 -3.14
C THR A 144 -5.14 6.70 -1.91
N GLY A 145 -4.70 5.46 -1.75
CA GLY A 145 -5.18 4.58 -0.68
C GLY A 145 -6.58 4.01 -0.95
N GLY A 146 -7.19 3.53 0.11
CA GLY A 146 -8.50 2.88 0.05
C GLY A 146 -9.66 3.80 0.43
N PHE A 147 -10.77 3.19 0.86
CA PHE A 147 -12.01 3.89 1.22
C PHE A 147 -12.52 3.58 2.64
N GLY A 148 -11.67 2.98 3.47
CA GLY A 148 -12.08 2.53 4.80
C GLY A 148 -12.56 3.63 5.75
N ALA A 149 -12.27 4.90 5.49
CA ALA A 149 -12.81 6.03 6.26
C ALA A 149 -14.17 6.53 5.73
N ASN A 150 -14.62 6.02 4.59
CA ASN A 150 -15.91 6.35 3.98
C ASN A 150 -16.92 5.22 4.27
N SER A 151 -17.65 5.33 5.39
CA SER A 151 -18.59 4.30 5.82
C SER A 151 -19.72 4.06 4.81
N GLN A 152 -20.12 5.07 4.05
CA GLN A 152 -21.12 4.92 3.00
C GLN A 152 -20.58 4.07 1.84
N MET A 153 -19.33 4.27 1.46
CA MET A 153 -18.68 3.49 0.42
C MET A 153 -18.44 2.05 0.90
N VAL A 154 -18.02 1.87 2.17
CA VAL A 154 -17.90 0.55 2.79
C VAL A 154 -19.23 -0.19 2.74
N GLN A 155 -20.33 0.46 3.11
CA GLN A 155 -21.65 -0.16 3.05
C GLN A 155 -22.12 -0.43 1.60
N ARG A 156 -21.81 0.46 0.65
CA ARG A 156 -22.14 0.28 -0.78
C ARG A 156 -21.55 -1.03 -1.33
N TYR A 157 -20.31 -1.35 -0.94
CA TYR A 157 -19.60 -2.55 -1.42
C TYR A 157 -19.81 -3.77 -0.53
N ASN A 158 -20.55 -3.67 0.58
CA ASN A 158 -20.98 -4.81 1.41
C ASN A 158 -22.15 -5.57 0.73
N THR A 159 -21.90 -6.11 -0.45
CA THR A 159 -22.94 -6.72 -1.30
C THR A 159 -23.19 -8.19 -1.02
N THR A 160 -22.28 -8.86 -0.32
CA THR A 160 -22.34 -10.29 -0.08
C THR A 160 -23.27 -10.70 1.08
N GLY A 161 -23.71 -9.72 1.89
CA GLY A 161 -24.46 -9.98 3.12
C GLY A 161 -23.68 -10.72 4.22
N LYS A 162 -22.37 -10.91 4.01
CA LYS A 162 -21.46 -11.56 4.98
C LYS A 162 -21.32 -10.71 6.25
N TRP A 163 -21.37 -9.39 6.12
CA TRP A 163 -21.20 -8.45 7.21
C TRP A 163 -22.51 -7.76 7.57
N PRO A 164 -22.73 -7.41 8.84
CA PRO A 164 -23.88 -6.59 9.23
C PRO A 164 -23.82 -5.20 8.60
N ASP A 165 -24.78 -4.35 8.91
CA ASP A 165 -24.75 -2.95 8.49
C ASP A 165 -23.47 -2.27 8.96
N LEU A 166 -22.65 -1.84 8.00
CA LEU A 166 -21.36 -1.19 8.21
C LEU A 166 -21.43 0.34 8.05
N SER A 167 -22.62 0.90 7.83
CA SER A 167 -22.82 2.34 7.56
C SER A 167 -22.34 3.25 8.70
N GLN A 168 -22.29 2.71 9.92
CA GLN A 168 -21.82 3.42 11.11
C GLN A 168 -20.40 3.03 11.53
N THR A 169 -19.76 2.11 10.80
CA THR A 169 -18.40 1.70 11.09
C THR A 169 -17.42 2.52 10.28
N GLY A 170 -16.44 3.09 10.94
CA GLY A 170 -15.27 3.70 10.31
C GLY A 170 -14.02 2.93 10.67
N THR A 171 -13.03 3.01 9.85
CA THR A 171 -11.69 2.60 10.24
C THR A 171 -11.14 3.57 11.29
N THR A 172 -10.02 3.21 11.92
CA THR A 172 -9.29 4.06 12.88
C THR A 172 -8.80 5.38 12.27
N ASN A 173 -8.98 5.58 10.98
CA ASN A 173 -8.55 6.76 10.26
C ASN A 173 -9.55 7.90 10.45
N ARG A 174 -9.32 8.72 11.48
CA ARG A 174 -10.18 9.84 11.84
C ARG A 174 -10.02 11.07 10.94
N PHE A 175 -9.10 11.02 10.00
CA PHE A 175 -8.80 12.13 9.11
C PHE A 175 -9.47 11.91 7.75
N SER A 176 -9.57 12.96 6.97
CA SER A 176 -10.18 12.98 5.63
C SER A 176 -9.37 12.23 4.56
N CYS A 177 -8.61 11.22 4.95
CA CYS A 177 -7.90 10.32 4.04
C CYS A 177 -8.62 8.97 3.93
N SER A 178 -8.30 8.19 2.93
CA SER A 178 -8.94 6.91 2.63
C SER A 178 -10.46 7.03 2.39
N GLN A 179 -10.85 8.05 1.64
CA GLN A 179 -12.24 8.32 1.29
C GLN A 179 -12.69 7.63 0.00
N GLY A 180 -11.74 7.04 -0.75
CA GLY A 180 -12.03 6.35 -2.00
C GLY A 180 -11.99 7.23 -3.24
N ASP A 181 -11.49 8.46 -3.14
CA ASP A 181 -11.48 9.45 -4.24
C ASP A 181 -10.83 8.89 -5.51
N GLY A 182 -9.68 8.22 -5.38
CA GLY A 182 -9.01 7.63 -6.54
C GLY A 182 -9.77 6.45 -7.15
N ILE A 183 -10.51 5.70 -6.35
CA ILE A 183 -11.37 4.61 -6.84
C ILE A 183 -12.51 5.22 -7.66
N GLU A 184 -13.19 6.25 -7.14
CA GLU A 184 -14.26 6.94 -7.85
C GLU A 184 -13.72 7.60 -9.15
N MET A 185 -12.55 8.22 -9.13
CA MET A 185 -11.90 8.77 -10.33
C MET A 185 -11.60 7.67 -11.36
N ALA A 186 -11.11 6.51 -10.92
CA ALA A 186 -10.82 5.39 -11.80
C ALA A 186 -12.09 4.82 -12.44
N VAL A 187 -13.14 4.63 -11.65
CA VAL A 187 -14.45 4.15 -12.14
C VAL A 187 -15.04 5.13 -13.15
N ALA A 188 -15.00 6.43 -12.85
CA ALA A 188 -15.48 7.47 -13.78
C ALA A 188 -14.68 7.48 -15.09
N ALA A 189 -13.41 7.06 -15.05
CA ALA A 189 -12.56 6.89 -16.24
C ALA A 189 -12.78 5.55 -16.98
N GLY A 190 -13.63 4.65 -16.46
CA GLY A 190 -13.98 3.37 -17.08
C GLY A 190 -13.26 2.16 -16.49
N ALA A 191 -12.62 2.28 -15.35
CA ALA A 191 -12.02 1.14 -14.67
C ALA A 191 -13.07 0.21 -14.07
N SER A 192 -12.78 -1.09 -14.05
CA SER A 192 -13.53 -2.09 -13.32
C SER A 192 -12.94 -2.29 -11.91
N LEU A 193 -13.80 -2.66 -10.96
CA LEU A 193 -13.41 -2.96 -9.59
C LEU A 193 -13.39 -4.47 -9.37
N THR A 194 -12.48 -4.92 -8.52
CA THR A 194 -12.39 -6.30 -8.07
C THR A 194 -12.10 -6.34 -6.57
N ASP A 195 -12.53 -7.39 -5.90
CA ASP A 195 -12.27 -7.66 -4.48
C ASP A 195 -12.74 -6.52 -3.53
N MET A 196 -13.89 -5.91 -3.84
CA MET A 196 -14.47 -4.81 -3.07
C MET A 196 -15.28 -5.32 -1.88
#